data_983f5ecbb1dfe3645703eca1d15bfe5e
#
_entry.id   983f5ecbb1dfe3645703eca1d15bfe5e
#
_cell.length_a   1.000
_cell.length_b   1.000
_cell.length_c   1.000
_cell.angle_alpha   90.00
_cell.angle_beta   90.00
_cell.angle_gamma   90.00
#
_symmetry.space_group_name_H-M   'P 1'
#
loop_
_entity.id
_entity.type
_entity.pdbx_description
1 polymer ?
#
loop_
_entity_poly.entity_id
_entity_poly.type
_entity_poly.pdbx_seq_one_letter_code
_entity_poly.pdbx_strand_id
1 'polypeptide(L)'
;MRIGHGYDVHRLVEGRKLILGGVDIPYAKGLLGHSDADVLLHAISDAILGAIAEGDIGKHFPDTDLSYKGADSLKLLGNVMKLAGDKGYRLGNVDATIVAQRPKLAPHIPQMRENIAAVLCAEIDCVNVKATTTEELGFAGRGEGIAAYAVALMEK
;
A
#
# COMPACT_ATOMS: atom_id res chain seq x y z
N MET A 1 -9.13 8.34 -18.88
CA MET A 1 -8.27 8.85 -17.78
C MET A 1 -9.10 9.01 -16.52
N ARG A 2 -8.71 8.40 -15.38
CA ARG A 2 -9.42 8.46 -14.10
C ARG A 2 -8.44 8.53 -12.94
N ILE A 3 -8.78 9.27 -11.91
CA ILE A 3 -7.98 9.43 -10.68
C ILE A 3 -8.67 8.69 -9.55
N GLY A 4 -7.90 7.97 -8.75
CA GLY A 4 -8.34 7.39 -7.49
C GLY A 4 -7.41 7.79 -6.36
N HIS A 5 -7.96 7.87 -5.15
CA HIS A 5 -7.23 8.15 -3.92
C HIS A 5 -7.41 6.99 -2.94
N GLY A 6 -6.35 6.60 -2.27
CA GLY A 6 -6.37 5.59 -1.23
C GLY A 6 -5.75 6.10 0.06
N TYR A 7 -6.26 5.64 1.17
CA TYR A 7 -5.72 5.85 2.51
C TYR A 7 -5.85 4.57 3.31
N ASP A 8 -4.80 4.21 4.04
CA ASP A 8 -4.85 3.11 4.98
C ASP A 8 -4.00 3.42 6.21
N VAL A 9 -4.31 2.77 7.32
CA VAL A 9 -3.61 2.91 8.58
C VAL A 9 -3.64 1.59 9.35
N HIS A 10 -2.50 1.22 9.93
CA HIS A 10 -2.39 0.04 10.79
C HIS A 10 -1.63 0.39 12.07
N ARG A 11 -2.01 -0.29 13.16
CA ARG A 11 -1.35 -0.14 14.45
C ARG A 11 0.01 -0.85 14.44
N LEU A 12 1.02 -0.23 15.04
CA LEU A 12 2.30 -0.86 15.34
C LEU A 12 2.20 -1.69 16.62
N VAL A 13 2.61 -2.94 16.55
CA VAL A 13 2.61 -3.89 17.69
C VAL A 13 3.89 -4.71 17.69
N GLU A 14 4.24 -5.23 18.86
CA GLU A 14 5.35 -6.18 18.99
C GLU A 14 4.97 -7.55 18.41
N GLY A 15 5.99 -8.34 18.03
CA GLY A 15 5.80 -9.72 17.57
C GLY A 15 5.31 -9.87 16.13
N ARG A 16 5.30 -8.79 15.36
CA ARG A 16 4.97 -8.82 13.93
C ARG A 16 6.10 -8.24 13.10
N LYS A 17 6.25 -8.75 11.87
CA LYS A 17 7.15 -8.16 10.87
C LYS A 17 6.57 -6.81 10.40
N LEU A 18 7.46 -5.89 10.06
CA LEU A 18 7.11 -4.65 9.39
C LEU A 18 7.29 -4.83 7.89
N ILE A 19 6.18 -5.01 7.18
CA ILE A 19 6.17 -5.16 5.72
C ILE A 19 5.59 -3.88 5.10
N LEU A 20 6.37 -3.21 4.27
CA LEU A 20 5.95 -2.00 3.55
C LEU A 20 6.42 -2.07 2.11
N GLY A 21 5.52 -1.92 1.16
CA GLY A 21 5.83 -2.05 -0.27
C GLY A 21 6.40 -3.42 -0.63
N GLY A 22 5.99 -4.46 0.08
CA GLY A 22 6.51 -5.82 -0.08
C GLY A 22 7.92 -6.03 0.50
N VAL A 23 8.45 -5.06 1.24
CA VAL A 23 9.80 -5.14 1.85
C VAL A 23 9.69 -5.43 3.33
N ASP A 24 10.40 -6.47 3.80
CA ASP A 24 10.54 -6.78 5.22
C ASP A 24 11.59 -5.83 5.84
N ILE A 25 11.12 -4.87 6.61
CA ILE A 25 11.97 -3.82 7.18
C ILE A 25 12.36 -4.19 8.61
N PRO A 26 13.66 -4.24 8.94
CA PRO A 26 14.10 -4.47 10.32
C PRO A 26 13.59 -3.40 11.27
N TYR A 27 12.75 -3.81 12.22
CA TYR A 27 12.23 -2.92 13.26
C TYR A 27 11.71 -3.74 14.45
N ALA A 28 11.64 -3.11 15.62
CA ALA A 28 11.17 -3.76 16.84
C ALA A 28 9.68 -4.10 16.82
N LYS A 29 8.90 -3.42 15.98
CA LYS A 29 7.45 -3.61 15.82
C LYS A 29 7.08 -3.83 14.37
N GLY A 30 5.92 -4.41 14.14
CA GLY A 30 5.30 -4.53 12.84
C GLY A 30 3.85 -4.10 12.86
N LEU A 31 3.21 -4.08 11.69
CA LEU A 31 1.84 -3.64 11.55
C LEU A 31 0.85 -4.77 11.83
N LEU A 32 -0.19 -4.47 12.58
CA LEU A 32 -1.26 -5.39 12.93
C LEU A 32 -2.37 -5.34 11.89
N GLY A 33 -2.75 -6.49 11.35
CA GLY A 33 -3.86 -6.63 10.42
C GLY A 33 -4.14 -8.08 10.08
N HIS A 34 -5.21 -8.31 9.32
CA HIS A 34 -5.63 -9.65 8.89
C HIS A 34 -4.65 -10.27 7.87
N SER A 35 -4.15 -9.46 6.93
CA SER A 35 -3.10 -9.80 5.98
C SER A 35 -1.70 -9.56 6.57
N ASP A 36 -0.70 -9.35 5.75
CA ASP A 36 0.62 -8.85 6.17
C ASP A 36 0.59 -7.40 6.67
N ALA A 37 -0.57 -6.74 6.58
CA ALA A 37 -0.82 -5.35 6.99
C ALA A 37 0.08 -4.32 6.28
N ASP A 38 0.44 -4.59 5.02
CA ASP A 38 1.21 -3.65 4.20
C ASP A 38 0.35 -2.43 3.86
N VAL A 39 0.45 -1.41 4.70
CA VAL A 39 -0.37 -0.20 4.61
C VAL A 39 -0.16 0.55 3.29
N LEU A 40 1.05 0.51 2.74
CA LEU A 40 1.35 1.16 1.46
C LEU A 40 0.62 0.49 0.30
N LEU A 41 0.71 -0.83 0.21
CA LEU A 41 0.06 -1.59 -0.87
C LEU A 41 -1.47 -1.55 -0.76
N HIS A 42 -2.01 -1.49 0.47
CA HIS A 42 -3.44 -1.32 0.69
C HIS A 42 -3.93 0.05 0.20
N ALA A 43 -3.19 1.13 0.48
CA ALA A 43 -3.54 2.46 -0.01
C ALA A 43 -3.48 2.53 -1.54
N ILE A 44 -2.48 1.92 -2.17
CA ILE A 44 -2.36 1.86 -3.63
C ILE A 44 -3.52 1.05 -4.24
N SER A 45 -3.86 -0.09 -3.63
CA SER A 45 -4.98 -0.93 -4.08
C SER A 45 -6.30 -0.15 -4.05
N ASP A 46 -6.57 0.56 -2.96
CA ASP A 46 -7.77 1.39 -2.83
C ASP A 46 -7.79 2.55 -3.84
N ALA A 47 -6.64 3.15 -4.11
CA ALA A 47 -6.55 4.20 -5.13
C ALA A 47 -6.93 3.67 -6.52
N ILE A 48 -6.44 2.49 -6.89
CA ILE A 48 -6.77 1.86 -8.18
C ILE A 48 -8.26 1.49 -8.25
N LEU A 49 -8.77 0.82 -7.21
CA LEU A 49 -10.19 0.44 -7.12
C LEU A 49 -11.10 1.67 -7.19
N GLY A 50 -10.75 2.74 -6.48
CA GLY A 50 -11.49 3.99 -6.51
C GLY A 50 -11.50 4.63 -7.90
N ALA A 51 -10.37 4.64 -8.60
CA ALA A 51 -10.28 5.18 -9.95
C ALA A 51 -11.21 4.47 -10.94
N ILE A 52 -11.36 3.15 -10.81
CA ILE A 52 -12.22 2.34 -11.69
C ILE A 52 -13.63 2.14 -11.14
N ALA A 53 -14.00 2.80 -10.04
CA ALA A 53 -15.31 2.77 -9.39
C ALA A 53 -15.71 1.36 -8.90
N GLU A 54 -14.77 0.62 -8.32
CA GLU A 54 -14.98 -0.74 -7.80
C GLU A 54 -14.97 -0.84 -6.28
N GLY A 55 -15.18 0.28 -5.58
CA GLY A 55 -15.21 0.31 -4.11
C GLY A 55 -13.81 0.30 -3.50
N ASP A 56 -13.58 -0.61 -2.58
CA ASP A 56 -12.36 -0.71 -1.78
C ASP A 56 -11.90 -2.16 -1.61
N ILE A 57 -10.74 -2.34 -0.97
CA ILE A 57 -10.18 -3.68 -0.71
C ILE A 57 -11.06 -4.50 0.23
N GLY A 58 -11.79 -3.88 1.16
CA GLY A 58 -12.69 -4.59 2.07
C GLY A 58 -13.84 -5.28 1.35
N LYS A 59 -14.31 -4.72 0.24
CA LYS A 59 -15.32 -5.32 -0.62
C LYS A 59 -14.80 -6.57 -1.36
N HIS A 60 -13.55 -6.55 -1.82
CA HIS A 60 -12.94 -7.62 -2.63
C HIS A 60 -12.21 -8.66 -1.80
N PHE A 61 -11.63 -8.27 -0.67
CA PHE A 61 -10.83 -9.12 0.22
C PHE A 61 -11.27 -8.93 1.68
N PRO A 62 -12.51 -9.36 2.03
CA PRO A 62 -13.04 -9.10 3.37
C PRO A 62 -12.25 -9.83 4.46
N ASP A 63 -12.04 -9.17 5.59
CA ASP A 63 -11.37 -9.74 6.78
C ASP A 63 -12.09 -10.95 7.36
N THR A 64 -13.38 -11.12 7.03
CA THR A 64 -14.17 -12.29 7.42
C THR A 64 -13.83 -13.54 6.62
N ASP A 65 -13.14 -13.41 5.49
CA ASP A 65 -12.70 -14.55 4.67
C ASP A 65 -11.33 -15.03 5.16
N LEU A 66 -11.31 -16.22 5.78
CA LEU A 66 -10.09 -16.84 6.34
C LEU A 66 -9.03 -17.13 5.27
N SER A 67 -9.41 -17.23 3.98
CA SER A 67 -8.45 -17.45 2.89
C SER A 67 -7.46 -16.30 2.72
N TYR A 68 -7.81 -15.09 3.20
CA TYR A 68 -6.93 -13.91 3.16
C TYR A 68 -6.12 -13.68 4.43
N LYS A 69 -6.27 -14.53 5.45
CA LYS A 69 -5.50 -14.42 6.68
C LYS A 69 -4.01 -14.62 6.39
N GLY A 70 -3.18 -13.64 6.77
CA GLY A 70 -1.76 -13.64 6.48
C GLY A 70 -1.41 -13.45 5.00
N ALA A 71 -2.37 -13.01 4.18
CA ALA A 71 -2.17 -12.86 2.74
C ALA A 71 -1.05 -11.87 2.40
N ASP A 72 -0.31 -12.18 1.34
CA ASP A 72 0.69 -11.31 0.75
C ASP A 72 -0.01 -10.17 -0.02
N SER A 73 0.16 -8.94 0.44
CA SER A 73 -0.47 -7.78 -0.17
C SER A 73 0.03 -7.45 -1.58
N LEU A 74 1.22 -7.92 -1.98
CA LEU A 74 1.65 -7.84 -3.38
C LEU A 74 0.74 -8.67 -4.29
N LYS A 75 0.34 -9.86 -3.84
CA LYS A 75 -0.61 -10.70 -4.58
C LYS A 75 -1.99 -10.06 -4.64
N LEU A 76 -2.44 -9.46 -3.54
CA LEU A 76 -3.72 -8.74 -3.51
C LEU A 76 -3.71 -7.55 -4.49
N LEU A 77 -2.62 -6.79 -4.51
CA LEU A 77 -2.43 -5.70 -5.48
C LEU A 77 -2.44 -6.20 -6.92
N GLY A 78 -1.81 -7.34 -7.18
CA GLY A 78 -1.83 -7.99 -8.49
C GLY A 78 -3.26 -8.35 -8.94
N ASN A 79 -4.09 -8.85 -8.03
CA ASN A 79 -5.49 -9.15 -8.30
C ASN A 79 -6.30 -7.87 -8.61
N VAL A 80 -6.02 -6.79 -7.89
CA VAL A 80 -6.64 -5.47 -8.15
C VAL A 80 -6.24 -4.97 -9.54
N MET A 81 -4.97 -5.07 -9.90
CA MET A 81 -4.50 -4.65 -11.23
C MET A 81 -5.09 -5.51 -12.35
N LYS A 82 -5.23 -6.83 -12.10
CA LYS A 82 -5.92 -7.71 -13.05
C LYS A 82 -7.36 -7.29 -13.27
N LEU A 83 -8.10 -6.97 -12.20
CA LEU A 83 -9.48 -6.46 -12.32
C LEU A 83 -9.52 -5.17 -13.15
N ALA A 84 -8.58 -4.26 -12.93
CA ALA A 84 -8.49 -3.04 -13.73
C ALA A 84 -8.24 -3.35 -15.22
N GLY A 85 -7.32 -4.27 -15.48
CA GLY A 85 -7.01 -4.73 -16.85
C GLY A 85 -8.20 -5.37 -17.56
N ASP A 86 -8.96 -6.21 -16.85
CA ASP A 86 -10.17 -6.84 -17.38
C ASP A 86 -11.25 -5.79 -17.79
N LYS A 87 -11.20 -4.62 -17.15
CA LYS A 87 -12.05 -3.47 -17.49
C LYS A 87 -11.43 -2.53 -18.55
N GLY A 88 -10.26 -2.88 -19.08
CA GLY A 88 -9.57 -2.11 -20.10
C GLY A 88 -8.74 -0.94 -19.57
N TYR A 89 -8.41 -0.94 -18.27
CA TYR A 89 -7.56 0.09 -17.68
C TYR A 89 -6.13 -0.38 -17.50
N ARG A 90 -5.21 0.56 -17.63
CA ARG A 90 -3.79 0.40 -17.29
C ARG A 90 -3.36 1.53 -16.36
N LEU A 91 -2.27 1.33 -15.65
CA LEU A 91 -1.70 2.37 -14.79
C LEU A 91 -1.07 3.47 -15.67
N GLY A 92 -1.43 4.72 -15.44
CA GLY A 92 -0.70 5.87 -15.94
C GLY A 92 0.46 6.19 -15.00
N ASN A 93 0.16 6.47 -13.74
CA ASN A 93 1.18 6.59 -12.69
C ASN A 93 0.54 6.43 -11.30
N VAL A 94 1.39 6.18 -10.31
CA VAL A 94 1.02 6.20 -8.89
C VAL A 94 2.02 7.04 -8.09
N ASP A 95 1.49 7.87 -7.19
CA ASP A 95 2.27 8.59 -6.19
C ASP A 95 1.74 8.24 -4.81
N ALA A 96 2.64 7.79 -3.93
CA ALA A 96 2.27 7.36 -2.59
C ALA A 96 3.17 7.98 -1.53
N THR A 97 2.59 8.22 -0.36
CA THR A 97 3.28 8.78 0.80
C THR A 97 3.07 7.88 2.01
N ILE A 98 4.17 7.46 2.63
CA ILE A 98 4.15 6.74 3.90
C ILE A 98 4.35 7.76 5.03
N VAL A 99 3.49 7.70 6.02
CA VAL A 99 3.56 8.57 7.21
C VAL A 99 3.98 7.72 8.41
N ALA A 100 5.24 7.85 8.81
CA ALA A 100 5.82 7.07 9.88
C ALA A 100 6.89 7.88 10.62
N GLN A 101 6.85 7.88 11.94
CA GLN A 101 7.89 8.54 12.73
C GLN A 101 9.19 7.73 12.69
N ARG A 102 9.08 6.41 12.79
CA ARG A 102 10.17 5.42 12.73
C ARG A 102 9.66 4.12 12.10
N PRO A 103 10.54 3.28 11.55
CA PRO A 103 11.96 3.49 11.28
C PRO A 103 12.21 4.43 10.09
N LYS A 104 13.48 4.72 9.80
CA LYS A 104 13.86 5.46 8.59
C LYS A 104 13.61 4.60 7.35
N LEU A 105 12.78 5.07 6.44
CA LEU A 105 12.31 4.29 5.30
C LEU A 105 13.07 4.56 4.00
N ALA A 106 13.79 5.67 3.91
CA ALA A 106 14.50 6.07 2.69
C ALA A 106 15.37 4.96 2.06
N PRO A 107 16.13 4.16 2.82
CA PRO A 107 16.94 3.08 2.23
C PRO A 107 16.13 1.98 1.57
N HIS A 108 14.85 1.83 1.91
CA HIS A 108 13.98 0.74 1.44
C HIS A 108 13.07 1.16 0.27
N ILE A 109 12.95 2.46 0.00
CA ILE A 109 12.07 2.99 -1.05
C ILE A 109 12.41 2.46 -2.45
N PRO A 110 13.68 2.36 -2.88
CA PRO A 110 13.99 1.81 -4.19
C PRO A 110 13.41 0.41 -4.41
N GLN A 111 13.54 -0.50 -3.43
CA GLN A 111 12.99 -1.85 -3.54
C GLN A 111 11.46 -1.86 -3.51
N MET A 112 10.83 -0.99 -2.72
CA MET A 112 9.37 -0.84 -2.73
C MET A 112 8.87 -0.46 -4.13
N ARG A 113 9.52 0.51 -4.78
CA ARG A 113 9.16 0.95 -6.14
C ARG A 113 9.31 -0.18 -7.16
N GLU A 114 10.38 -0.95 -7.09
CA GLU A 114 10.59 -2.10 -7.97
C GLU A 114 9.49 -3.15 -7.80
N ASN A 115 9.16 -3.50 -6.55
CA ASN A 115 8.10 -4.47 -6.25
C ASN A 115 6.74 -4.00 -6.78
N ILE A 116 6.41 -2.74 -6.57
CA ILE A 116 5.13 -2.15 -7.01
C ILE A 116 5.07 -2.09 -8.54
N ALA A 117 6.11 -1.59 -9.18
CA ALA A 117 6.17 -1.49 -10.65
C ALA A 117 6.01 -2.85 -11.32
N ALA A 118 6.68 -3.88 -10.80
CA ALA A 118 6.57 -5.25 -11.32
C ALA A 118 5.13 -5.77 -11.24
N VAL A 119 4.47 -5.62 -10.10
CA VAL A 119 3.09 -6.09 -9.89
C VAL A 119 2.08 -5.31 -10.74
N LEU A 120 2.29 -4.02 -10.89
CA LEU A 120 1.40 -3.16 -11.68
C LEU A 120 1.69 -3.20 -13.19
N CYS A 121 2.70 -3.98 -13.61
CA CYS A 121 3.14 -4.06 -15.01
C CYS A 121 3.44 -2.68 -15.59
N ALA A 122 4.12 -1.85 -14.81
CA ALA A 122 4.43 -0.45 -15.15
C ALA A 122 5.94 -0.20 -15.15
N GLU A 123 6.35 0.83 -15.87
CA GLU A 123 7.72 1.32 -15.80
C GLU A 123 8.00 1.95 -14.43
N ILE A 124 9.24 1.86 -13.97
CA ILE A 124 9.64 2.33 -12.64
C ILE A 124 9.40 3.84 -12.44
N ASP A 125 9.49 4.63 -13.51
CA ASP A 125 9.25 6.07 -13.47
C ASP A 125 7.77 6.45 -13.33
N CYS A 126 6.87 5.48 -13.51
CA CYS A 126 5.44 5.64 -13.23
C CYS A 126 5.09 5.41 -11.76
N VAL A 127 6.06 4.98 -10.92
CA VAL A 127 5.84 4.65 -9.51
C VAL A 127 6.71 5.53 -8.62
N ASN A 128 6.08 6.39 -7.84
CA ASN A 128 6.77 7.18 -6.83
C ASN A 128 6.33 6.78 -5.44
N VAL A 129 7.29 6.67 -4.52
CA VAL A 129 7.06 6.46 -3.09
C VAL A 129 7.92 7.44 -2.32
N LYS A 130 7.33 8.16 -1.38
CA LYS A 130 8.02 9.03 -0.46
C LYS A 130 7.56 8.75 0.97
N ALA A 131 8.36 9.13 1.93
CA ALA A 131 8.06 8.95 3.35
C ALA A 131 8.25 10.27 4.10
N THR A 132 7.42 10.50 5.09
CA THR A 132 7.52 11.66 5.97
C THR A 132 7.22 11.25 7.41
N THR A 133 7.77 12.02 8.36
CA THR A 133 7.33 11.99 9.74
C THR A 133 6.15 12.94 9.94
N THR A 134 5.58 12.96 11.14
CA THR A 134 4.60 13.96 11.56
C THR A 134 5.20 14.93 12.59
N GLU A 135 6.52 15.09 12.62
CA GLU A 135 7.20 15.97 13.58
C GLU A 135 6.79 15.66 15.03
N GLU A 136 6.73 14.36 15.36
CA GLU A 136 6.30 13.81 16.66
C GLU A 136 4.84 14.09 17.05
N LEU A 137 4.02 14.56 16.10
CA LEU A 137 2.60 14.86 16.33
C LEU A 137 1.71 13.66 15.99
N GLY A 138 0.65 13.51 16.77
CA GLY A 138 -0.41 12.52 16.53
C GLY A 138 0.03 11.08 16.72
N PHE A 139 -0.81 10.14 16.27
CA PHE A 139 -0.57 8.72 16.45
C PHE A 139 0.72 8.25 15.75
N ALA A 140 1.00 8.75 14.57
CA ALA A 140 2.23 8.42 13.85
C ALA A 140 3.45 8.96 14.59
N GLY A 141 3.38 10.19 15.06
CA GLY A 141 4.46 10.82 15.82
C GLY A 141 4.76 10.14 17.16
N ARG A 142 3.75 9.54 17.79
CA ARG A 142 3.92 8.73 19.02
C ARG A 142 4.32 7.29 18.75
N GLY A 143 4.45 6.88 17.48
CA GLY A 143 4.81 5.50 17.14
C GLY A 143 3.70 4.49 17.38
N GLU A 144 2.45 4.91 17.39
CA GLU A 144 1.29 4.03 17.61
C GLU A 144 0.86 3.33 16.32
N GLY A 145 1.16 3.90 15.16
CA GLY A 145 0.79 3.34 13.87
C GLY A 145 1.52 4.00 12.71
N ILE A 146 1.34 3.42 11.54
CA ILE A 146 1.82 3.96 10.25
C ILE A 146 0.61 4.13 9.34
N ALA A 147 0.56 5.26 8.65
CA ALA A 147 -0.44 5.53 7.62
C ALA A 147 0.21 5.62 6.24
N ALA A 148 -0.59 5.42 5.21
CA ALA A 148 -0.17 5.67 3.84
C ALA A 148 -1.30 6.32 3.03
N TYR A 149 -0.92 7.17 2.12
CA TYR A 149 -1.78 7.81 1.13
C TYR A 149 -1.30 7.41 -0.26
N ALA A 150 -2.21 7.24 -1.19
CA ALA A 150 -1.85 7.00 -2.58
C ALA A 150 -2.82 7.71 -3.52
N VAL A 151 -2.30 8.18 -4.64
CA VAL A 151 -3.08 8.67 -5.77
C VAL A 151 -2.66 7.86 -6.99
N ALA A 152 -3.63 7.31 -7.72
CA ALA A 152 -3.39 6.56 -8.94
C ALA A 152 -4.11 7.21 -10.11
N LEU A 153 -3.43 7.35 -11.23
CA LEU A 153 -4.00 7.74 -12.51
C LEU A 153 -4.15 6.47 -13.35
N MET A 154 -5.38 6.17 -13.74
CA MET A 154 -5.72 5.04 -14.60
C MET A 154 -6.15 5.52 -15.97
N GLU A 155 -5.67 4.85 -17.01
CA GLU A 155 -5.95 5.16 -18.40
C GLU A 155 -6.64 3.99 -19.09
N LYS A 156 -7.49 4.29 -20.03
CA LYS A 156 -8.12 3.32 -20.93
C LYS A 156 -7.43 3.35 -22.27
#